data_4767b27413e8ee53d4367799cbc9ecad
#
_entry.id   4767b27413e8ee53d4367799cbc9ecad
#
_cell.length_a   1.000
_cell.length_b   1.000
_cell.length_c   1.000
_cell.angle_alpha   90.00
_cell.angle_beta   90.00
_cell.angle_gamma   90.00
#
_symmetry.space_group_name_H-M   'P 1'
#
loop_
_entity.id
_entity.type
_entity.pdbx_description
1 polymer ?
#
loop_
_entity_poly.entity_id
_entity_poly.type
_entity_poly.pdbx_seq_one_letter_code
_entity_poly.pdbx_strand_id
1 'polypeptide(L)'
;VGNGNRFYLKPAAAVSTARRAGTTATWDQLNKYFGLMQMPIVTSQYWNLVHGGFGGQVEQDVEGLQTMRTLARNMAFMLKCKQVALENGVAMPEREKSTFTNFVR
;
A
#
# COMPACT_ATOMS: atom_id res chain seq x y z
N VAL A 1 5.15 -11.56 9.08
CA VAL A 1 4.84 -11.42 10.50
C VAL A 1 6.09 -11.55 11.36
N GLY A 2 6.94 -12.55 11.14
CA GLY A 2 8.20 -12.72 11.89
C GLY A 2 9.19 -11.55 11.71
N ASN A 3 9.07 -10.77 10.64
CA ASN A 3 9.93 -9.62 10.34
C ASN A 3 9.18 -8.28 10.45
N GLY A 4 8.17 -8.19 11.32
CA GLY A 4 7.34 -7.00 11.47
C GLY A 4 8.11 -5.70 11.70
N ASN A 5 9.26 -5.76 12.39
CA ASN A 5 10.10 -4.59 12.62
C ASN A 5 10.75 -4.04 11.34
N ARG A 6 10.99 -4.87 10.35
CA ARG A 6 11.56 -4.44 9.06
C ARG A 6 10.58 -3.57 8.27
N PHE A 7 9.30 -3.83 8.40
CA PHE A 7 8.25 -3.18 7.62
C PHE A 7 7.54 -2.08 8.41
N TYR A 8 7.77 -2.04 9.71
CA TYR A 8 7.09 -1.12 10.61
C TYR A 8 7.18 0.33 10.13
N LEU A 9 6.02 0.95 9.93
CA LEU A 9 5.85 2.32 9.46
C LEU A 9 6.50 2.63 8.10
N LYS A 10 6.83 1.62 7.31
CA LYS A 10 7.21 1.84 5.91
C LYS A 10 5.95 2.04 5.07
N PRO A 11 5.84 3.12 4.31
CA PRO A 11 4.72 3.30 3.38
C PRO A 11 4.63 2.16 2.38
N ALA A 12 3.43 1.71 2.11
CA ALA A 12 3.18 0.59 1.22
C ALA A 12 2.02 0.87 0.29
N ALA A 13 2.02 0.23 -0.86
CA ALA A 13 0.89 0.23 -1.77
C ALA A 13 0.84 -1.08 -2.54
N ALA A 14 -0.37 -1.57 -2.80
CA ALA A 14 -0.61 -2.69 -3.69
C ALA A 14 -1.15 -2.17 -5.02
N VAL A 15 -0.82 -2.87 -6.09
CA VAL A 15 -1.36 -2.64 -7.43
C VAL A 15 -1.86 -3.97 -7.95
N SER A 16 -3.02 -3.97 -8.58
CA SER A 16 -3.61 -5.18 -9.14
C SER A 16 -4.03 -4.96 -10.59
N THR A 17 -3.86 -5.98 -11.40
CA THR A 17 -4.29 -5.96 -12.80
C THR A 17 -5.01 -7.26 -13.13
N ALA A 18 -5.96 -7.19 -14.04
CA ALA A 18 -6.68 -8.36 -14.54
C ALA A 18 -7.23 -8.08 -15.93
N ARG A 19 -7.49 -9.17 -16.64
CA ARG A 19 -8.17 -9.13 -17.94
C ARG A 19 -9.65 -8.79 -17.79
N ARG A 20 -10.32 -9.29 -16.73
CA ARG A 20 -11.77 -9.16 -16.55
C ARG A 20 -12.14 -8.62 -15.17
N ALA A 21 -11.87 -9.40 -14.13
CA ALA A 21 -12.36 -9.14 -12.80
C ALA A 21 -11.39 -9.68 -11.74
N GLY A 22 -11.67 -9.39 -10.47
CA GLY A 22 -10.88 -9.87 -9.36
C GLY A 22 -9.84 -8.88 -8.84
N THR A 23 -9.64 -7.77 -9.52
CA THR A 23 -8.64 -6.75 -9.13
C THR A 23 -8.95 -6.18 -7.75
N THR A 24 -10.20 -5.82 -7.47
CA THR A 24 -10.60 -5.24 -6.19
C THR A 24 -10.39 -6.23 -5.05
N ALA A 25 -10.81 -7.48 -5.22
CA ALA A 25 -10.64 -8.50 -4.19
C ALA A 25 -9.15 -8.77 -3.91
N THR A 26 -8.32 -8.80 -4.93
CA THR A 26 -6.87 -8.96 -4.79
C THR A 26 -6.26 -7.79 -4.04
N TRP A 27 -6.61 -6.58 -4.42
CA TRP A 27 -6.14 -5.35 -3.79
C TRP A 27 -6.53 -5.30 -2.31
N ASP A 28 -7.78 -5.63 -1.98
CA ASP A 28 -8.26 -5.70 -0.60
C ASP A 28 -7.44 -6.65 0.25
N GLN A 29 -7.15 -7.84 -0.26
CA GLN A 29 -6.37 -8.84 0.46
C GLN A 29 -4.93 -8.37 0.72
N LEU A 30 -4.30 -7.78 -0.27
CA LEU A 30 -2.93 -7.26 -0.12
C LEU A 30 -2.87 -6.15 0.93
N ASN A 31 -3.85 -5.25 0.95
CA ASN A 31 -3.91 -4.17 1.94
C ASN A 31 -4.06 -4.69 3.37
N LYS A 32 -4.71 -5.82 3.58
CA LYS A 32 -4.81 -6.44 4.90
C LYS A 32 -3.45 -6.80 5.47
N TYR A 33 -2.55 -7.31 4.64
CA TYR A 33 -1.18 -7.63 5.08
C TYR A 33 -0.43 -6.37 5.51
N PHE A 34 -0.57 -5.29 4.79
CA PHE A 34 0.05 -4.02 5.17
C PHE A 34 -0.48 -3.51 6.50
N GLY A 35 -1.80 -3.57 6.70
CA GLY A 35 -2.41 -3.19 7.97
C GLY A 35 -1.90 -4.02 9.14
N LEU A 36 -1.78 -5.33 8.94
CA LEU A 36 -1.26 -6.23 9.97
C LEU A 36 0.19 -5.90 10.37
N MET A 37 0.98 -5.44 9.42
CA MET A 37 2.39 -5.08 9.65
C MET A 37 2.58 -3.63 10.07
N GLN A 38 1.51 -2.90 10.34
CA GLN A 38 1.55 -1.48 10.71
C GLN A 38 2.27 -0.62 9.66
N MET A 39 1.97 -0.87 8.39
CA MET A 39 2.49 -0.10 7.27
C MET A 39 1.44 0.91 6.81
N PRO A 40 1.75 2.22 6.76
CA PRO A 40 0.83 3.20 6.19
C PRO A 40 0.54 2.86 4.72
N ILE A 41 -0.73 2.79 4.37
CA ILE A 41 -1.16 2.47 3.01
C ILE A 41 -1.28 3.78 2.23
N VAL A 42 -0.51 3.91 1.17
CA VAL A 42 -0.57 5.08 0.28
C VAL A 42 -1.66 4.85 -0.76
N THR A 43 -2.46 5.88 -0.97
CA THR A 43 -3.62 5.83 -1.87
C THR A 43 -3.42 6.70 -3.09
N SER A 44 -4.27 6.49 -4.08
CA SER A 44 -4.40 7.31 -5.28
C SER A 44 -5.78 7.97 -5.31
N GLN A 45 -6.19 8.52 -6.44
CA GLN A 45 -7.55 9.08 -6.58
C GLN A 45 -8.62 7.99 -6.73
N TYR A 46 -8.22 6.74 -6.99
CA TYR A 46 -9.08 5.57 -7.07
C TYR A 46 -8.30 4.36 -6.56
N TRP A 47 -8.95 3.20 -6.50
CA TRP A 47 -8.27 1.95 -6.13
C TRP A 47 -7.20 1.62 -7.16
N ASN A 48 -6.09 1.08 -6.71
CA ASN A 48 -4.89 0.93 -7.53
C ASN A 48 -5.02 -0.23 -8.52
N LEU A 49 -5.87 -0.07 -9.50
CA LEU A 49 -6.23 -1.09 -10.47
C LEU A 49 -5.92 -0.62 -11.89
N VAL A 50 -5.42 -1.53 -12.70
CA VAL A 50 -5.22 -1.33 -14.15
C VAL A 50 -5.72 -2.58 -14.87
N HIS A 51 -6.35 -2.41 -16.01
CA HIS A 51 -6.93 -3.53 -16.75
C HIS A 51 -6.29 -3.70 -18.13
N GLY A 52 -6.14 -4.95 -18.57
CA GLY A 52 -5.66 -5.29 -19.90
C GLY A 52 -5.56 -6.81 -20.04
N GLY A 53 -5.85 -7.32 -21.23
CA GLY A 53 -5.85 -8.77 -21.50
C GLY A 53 -4.78 -9.24 -22.47
N PHE A 54 -4.32 -8.36 -23.34
CA PHE A 54 -3.29 -8.64 -24.35
C PHE A 54 -2.24 -7.54 -24.36
N GLY A 55 -1.12 -7.79 -25.01
CA GLY A 55 -0.05 -6.80 -25.12
C GLY A 55 -0.56 -5.44 -25.62
N GLY A 56 -0.20 -4.37 -24.96
CA GLY A 56 -0.60 -3.01 -25.30
C GLY A 56 -1.96 -2.58 -24.79
N GLN A 57 -2.81 -3.46 -24.31
CA GLN A 57 -4.14 -3.05 -23.80
C GLN A 57 -4.09 -2.25 -22.50
N VAL A 58 -3.12 -2.50 -21.65
CA VAL A 58 -2.92 -1.73 -20.42
C VAL A 58 -2.72 -0.25 -20.75
N GLU A 59 -2.04 0.05 -21.83
CA GLU A 59 -1.79 1.43 -22.27
C GLU A 59 -3.07 2.15 -22.71
N GLN A 60 -4.13 1.40 -23.00
CA GLN A 60 -5.44 1.94 -23.36
C GLN A 60 -6.32 2.23 -22.14
N ASP A 61 -5.96 1.71 -20.99
CA ASP A 61 -6.64 2.03 -19.73
C ASP A 61 -6.15 3.36 -19.18
N VAL A 62 -6.67 4.43 -19.75
CA VAL A 62 -6.25 5.80 -19.44
C VAL A 62 -6.46 6.14 -17.96
N GLU A 63 -7.60 5.71 -17.40
CA GLU A 63 -7.91 5.92 -15.98
C GLU A 63 -6.97 5.13 -15.07
N GLY A 64 -6.72 3.87 -15.39
CA GLY A 64 -5.78 3.04 -14.65
C GLY A 64 -4.36 3.61 -14.66
N LEU A 65 -3.89 4.08 -15.81
CA LEU A 65 -2.57 4.70 -15.92
C LEU A 65 -2.50 6.01 -15.11
N GLN A 66 -3.54 6.81 -15.12
CA GLN A 66 -3.62 8.00 -14.27
C GLN A 66 -3.55 7.62 -12.79
N THR A 67 -4.28 6.60 -12.39
CA THR A 67 -4.26 6.08 -11.03
C THR A 67 -2.84 5.67 -10.62
N MET A 68 -2.10 5.03 -11.51
CA MET A 68 -0.70 4.63 -11.24
C MET A 68 0.22 5.84 -11.09
N ARG A 69 0.09 6.84 -11.97
CA ARG A 69 0.91 8.07 -11.87
C ARG A 69 0.65 8.83 -10.57
N THR A 70 -0.62 8.97 -10.21
CA THR A 70 -1.00 9.63 -8.97
C THR A 70 -0.49 8.87 -7.75
N LEU A 71 -0.61 7.54 -7.76
CA LEU A 71 -0.06 6.70 -6.70
C LEU A 71 1.45 6.92 -6.54
N ALA A 72 2.18 6.94 -7.66
CA ALA A 72 3.63 7.13 -7.63
C ALA A 72 4.01 8.50 -7.03
N ARG A 73 3.29 9.55 -7.39
CA ARG A 73 3.51 10.89 -6.84
C ARG A 73 3.21 10.96 -5.34
N ASN A 74 2.10 10.35 -4.93
CA ASN A 74 1.70 10.29 -3.53
C ASN A 74 2.70 9.49 -2.70
N MET A 75 3.17 8.36 -3.22
CA MET A 75 4.21 7.56 -2.56
C MET A 75 5.51 8.36 -2.40
N ALA A 76 5.96 9.03 -3.45
CA ALA A 76 7.16 9.85 -3.39
C ALA A 76 7.04 10.96 -2.35
N PHE A 77 5.89 11.61 -2.27
CA PHE A 77 5.61 12.63 -1.26
C PHE A 77 5.70 12.07 0.16
N MET A 78 5.02 10.95 0.41
CA MET A 78 5.02 10.32 1.73
C MET A 78 6.41 9.88 2.18
N LEU A 79 7.20 9.33 1.26
CA LEU A 79 8.57 8.92 1.54
C LEU A 79 9.47 10.12 1.88
N LYS A 80 9.33 11.21 1.13
CA LYS A 80 10.07 12.45 1.39
C LYS A 80 9.68 13.07 2.74
N CYS A 81 8.39 13.09 3.07
CA CYS A 81 7.93 13.59 4.36
C CYS A 81 8.53 12.79 5.52
N LYS A 82 8.53 11.49 5.42
CA LYS A 82 9.12 10.61 6.44
C LYS A 82 10.62 10.88 6.58
N GLN A 83 11.34 10.96 5.46
CA GLN A 83 12.77 11.22 5.46
C GLN A 83 13.10 12.54 6.14
N VAL A 84 12.42 13.62 5.73
CA VAL A 84 12.62 14.95 6.32
C VAL A 84 12.30 14.97 7.81
N ALA A 85 11.22 14.29 8.21
CA ALA A 85 10.83 14.20 9.63
C ALA A 85 11.94 13.54 10.46
N LEU A 86 12.45 12.39 10.00
CA LEU A 86 13.52 11.68 10.70
C LEU A 86 14.82 12.49 10.77
N GLU A 87 15.18 13.17 9.69
CA GLU A 87 16.37 14.03 9.63
C GLU A 87 16.25 15.25 10.57
N ASN A 88 15.05 15.67 10.90
CA ASN A 88 14.78 16.82 11.76
C ASN A 88 14.34 16.42 13.18
N GLY A 89 14.63 15.21 13.61
CA GLY A 89 14.47 14.78 15.00
C GLY A 89 13.09 14.24 15.35
N VAL A 90 12.19 14.06 14.40
CA VAL A 90 10.91 13.36 14.67
C VAL A 90 11.20 11.88 14.77
N ALA A 91 11.06 11.32 15.96
CA ALA A 91 11.30 9.90 16.19
C ALA A 91 10.06 9.06 15.78
N MET A 92 10.30 7.89 15.21
CA MET A 92 9.21 6.91 15.03
C MET A 92 8.73 6.43 16.40
N PRO A 93 7.41 6.20 16.57
CA PRO A 93 6.92 5.61 17.81
C PRO A 93 7.57 4.24 18.05
N GLU A 94 7.83 3.93 19.31
CA GLU A 94 8.33 2.61 19.66
C GLU A 94 7.23 1.56 19.41
N ARG A 95 7.61 0.44 18.80
CA ARG A 95 6.65 -0.63 18.54
C ARG A 95 6.34 -1.38 19.81
N GLU A 96 5.09 -1.29 20.25
CA GLU A 96 4.63 -2.00 21.43
C GLU A 96 4.56 -3.52 21.18
N LYS A 97 4.89 -4.30 22.19
CA LYS A 97 4.72 -5.74 22.12
C LYS A 97 3.24 -6.10 22.07
N SER A 98 2.86 -6.92 21.10
CA SER A 98 1.46 -7.33 20.93
C SER A 98 0.95 -8.13 22.11
N THR A 99 -0.28 -7.83 22.52
CA THR A 99 -1.05 -8.65 23.46
C THR A 99 -2.25 -9.22 22.72
N PHE A 100 -2.67 -10.38 23.14
CA PHE A 100 -3.75 -11.10 22.49
C PHE A 100 -4.89 -11.35 23.47
N THR A 101 -6.10 -11.08 23.04
CA THR A 101 -7.30 -11.35 23.80
C THR A 101 -8.17 -12.34 23.03
N ASN A 102 -8.66 -13.36 23.72
CA ASN A 102 -9.56 -14.33 23.14
C ASN A 102 -10.77 -14.55 24.07
N PHE A 103 -11.94 -14.16 23.62
CA PHE A 103 -13.20 -14.34 24.33
C PHE A 103 -13.96 -15.59 23.91
N VAL A 104 -13.44 -16.33 22.95
CA VAL A 104 -14.03 -17.60 22.50
C VAL A 104 -13.56 -18.71 23.44
N ARG A 105 -14.52 -19.42 24.00
CA ARG A 105 -14.29 -20.55 24.94
C ARG A 105 -14.71 -21.87 24.33
#